data_c9c13e7ae6f73ff9c6d39e0d2fa564ec
#
_entry.id   c9c13e7ae6f73ff9c6d39e0d2fa564ec
#
_cell.length_a   1.000
_cell.length_b   1.000
_cell.length_c   1.000
_cell.angle_alpha   90.00
_cell.angle_beta   90.00
_cell.angle_gamma   90.00
#
_symmetry.space_group_name_H-M   'P 1'
#
loop_
_entity.id
_entity.type
_entity.pdbx_description
1 polymer ?
#
loop_
_entity_poly.entity_id
_entity_poly.type
_entity_poly.pdbx_seq_one_letter_code
_entity_poly.pdbx_strand_id
1 'polypeptide(L)'
;MSFFKKLFGKADKPTPREFTEQEHELDYEQKSKGLENVLGKMHDLVGHAIIPFAVGGAVDMYYFPNHIKGTGFATMELLEPDGTGPLPNRLGTYELVAFTKLDYNNSEESQTPFNLIEREICGIFTTIGFFSKEAV
;
A
#
# COMPACT_ATOMS: atom_id res chain seq x y z
N MET A 1 30.04 6.20 20.04
CA MET A 1 29.30 5.35 19.12
C MET A 1 29.22 5.90 17.71
N SER A 2 29.11 7.19 17.59
CA SER A 2 29.07 7.84 16.27
C SER A 2 30.28 7.53 15.40
N PHE A 3 31.46 7.38 15.98
CA PHE A 3 32.67 7.03 15.24
C PHE A 3 32.53 5.67 14.53
N PHE A 4 32.12 4.64 15.26
CA PHE A 4 31.90 3.32 14.70
C PHE A 4 30.80 3.31 13.64
N LYS A 5 29.73 4.03 13.88
CA LYS A 5 28.62 4.17 12.91
C LYS A 5 29.08 4.86 11.63
N LYS A 6 29.89 5.92 11.75
CA LYS A 6 30.44 6.61 10.60
C LYS A 6 31.40 5.72 9.81
N LEU A 7 32.20 4.93 10.51
CA LEU A 7 33.20 4.07 9.87
C LEU A 7 32.52 2.98 9.00
N PHE A 8 31.42 2.42 9.43
CA PHE A 8 30.74 1.33 8.73
C PHE A 8 29.55 1.77 7.87
N GLY A 9 29.20 3.04 7.88
CA GLY A 9 28.18 3.63 7.01
C GLY A 9 26.75 3.13 7.23
N LYS A 10 26.57 1.83 7.26
CA LYS A 10 25.25 1.21 7.48
C LYS A 10 24.62 1.59 8.81
N ALA A 11 25.45 1.92 9.79
CA ALA A 11 25.00 2.29 11.11
C ALA A 11 24.45 3.72 11.18
N ASP A 12 24.63 4.52 10.12
CA ASP A 12 24.09 5.87 10.05
C ASP A 12 22.68 5.95 9.51
N LYS A 13 22.09 4.82 9.09
CA LYS A 13 20.67 4.80 8.71
C LYS A 13 19.82 5.07 9.96
N PRO A 14 18.93 6.08 9.91
CA PRO A 14 18.05 6.33 11.04
C PRO A 14 17.22 5.09 11.34
N THR A 15 17.07 4.79 12.62
CA THR A 15 16.14 3.75 13.07
C THR A 15 14.74 4.14 12.60
N PRO A 16 13.99 3.23 11.95
CA PRO A 16 12.62 3.53 11.58
C PRO A 16 11.83 4.01 12.80
N ARG A 17 11.11 5.11 12.64
CA ARG A 17 10.24 5.60 13.69
C ARG A 17 9.10 4.63 13.89
N GLU A 18 8.85 4.27 15.13
CA GLU A 18 7.65 3.51 15.49
C GLU A 18 6.49 4.49 15.68
N PHE A 19 5.35 4.15 15.10
CA PHE A 19 4.13 4.93 15.21
C PHE A 19 3.17 4.27 16.19
N THR A 20 2.43 5.09 16.93
CA THR A 20 1.40 4.59 17.84
C THR A 20 0.20 4.06 17.05
N GLU A 21 -0.62 3.24 17.71
CA GLU A 21 -1.88 2.77 17.14
C GLU A 21 -2.79 3.94 16.72
N GLN A 22 -2.85 4.98 17.55
CA GLN A 22 -3.62 6.19 17.23
C GLN A 22 -3.10 6.90 15.99
N GLU A 23 -1.79 6.99 15.81
CA GLU A 23 -1.20 7.58 14.61
C GLU A 23 -1.57 6.77 13.37
N HIS A 24 -1.54 5.44 13.45
CA HIS A 24 -1.96 4.58 12.36
C HIS A 24 -3.45 4.71 12.04
N GLU A 25 -4.30 4.77 13.05
CA GLU A 25 -5.75 4.96 12.87
C GLU A 25 -6.06 6.28 12.18
N LEU A 26 -5.44 7.37 12.63
CA LEU A 26 -5.64 8.68 12.03
C LEU A 26 -5.15 8.72 10.58
N ASP A 27 -4.00 8.12 10.31
CA ASP A 27 -3.45 7.98 8.96
C ASP A 27 -4.41 7.21 8.05
N TYR A 28 -4.94 6.09 8.53
CA TYR A 28 -5.91 5.28 7.81
C TYR A 28 -7.17 6.08 7.47
N GLU A 29 -7.72 6.82 8.45
CA GLU A 29 -8.89 7.66 8.23
C GLU A 29 -8.63 8.73 7.18
N GLN A 30 -7.50 9.41 7.25
CA GLN A 30 -7.15 10.46 6.31
C GLN A 30 -6.96 9.91 4.89
N LYS A 31 -6.27 8.78 4.75
CA LYS A 31 -6.07 8.13 3.47
C LYS A 31 -7.39 7.63 2.87
N SER A 32 -8.22 7.00 3.71
CA SER A 32 -9.54 6.51 3.29
C SER A 32 -10.40 7.64 2.76
N LYS A 33 -10.49 8.75 3.48
CA LYS A 33 -11.24 9.92 3.04
C LYS A 33 -10.69 10.52 1.75
N GLY A 34 -9.37 10.65 1.66
CA GLY A 34 -8.72 11.17 0.48
C GLY A 34 -8.98 10.33 -0.75
N LEU A 35 -8.87 9.03 -0.62
CA LEU A 35 -9.15 8.09 -1.71
C LEU A 35 -10.64 8.06 -2.07
N GLU A 36 -11.53 8.07 -1.08
CA GLU A 36 -12.97 8.10 -1.34
C GLU A 36 -13.42 9.38 -2.03
N ASN A 37 -12.79 10.52 -1.74
CA ASN A 37 -13.09 11.77 -2.44
C ASN A 37 -12.78 11.69 -3.93
N VAL A 38 -11.83 10.87 -4.35
CA VAL A 38 -11.40 10.73 -5.74
C VAL A 38 -12.01 9.48 -6.37
N LEU A 39 -12.12 8.38 -5.64
CA LEU A 39 -12.48 7.07 -6.18
C LEU A 39 -13.89 6.60 -5.82
N GLY A 40 -14.64 7.41 -5.08
CA GLY A 40 -15.95 7.03 -4.57
C GLY A 40 -15.84 6.15 -3.33
N LYS A 41 -16.98 5.64 -2.87
CA LYS A 41 -17.02 4.87 -1.62
C LYS A 41 -16.21 3.59 -1.71
N MET A 42 -15.36 3.39 -0.71
CA MET A 42 -14.57 2.17 -0.55
C MET A 42 -15.46 1.00 -0.14
N HIS A 43 -15.15 -0.18 -0.65
CA HIS A 43 -15.81 -1.42 -0.22
C HIS A 43 -15.43 -1.75 1.23
N ASP A 44 -16.36 -2.34 1.97
CA ASP A 44 -16.14 -2.68 3.39
C ASP A 44 -15.14 -3.82 3.58
N LEU A 45 -15.03 -4.72 2.60
CA LEU A 45 -14.06 -5.80 2.64
C LEU A 45 -12.70 -5.33 2.16
N VAL A 46 -11.66 -5.77 2.86
CA VAL A 46 -10.26 -5.49 2.53
C VAL A 46 -9.57 -6.82 2.24
N GLY A 47 -8.80 -6.86 1.17
CA GLY A 47 -7.96 -8.02 0.87
C GLY A 47 -6.68 -8.00 1.70
N HIS A 48 -6.72 -8.62 2.87
CA HIS A 48 -5.54 -8.68 3.76
C HIS A 48 -4.56 -9.75 3.31
N ALA A 49 -3.28 -9.39 3.23
CA ALA A 49 -2.21 -10.34 2.98
C ALA A 49 -2.02 -11.24 4.21
N ILE A 50 -1.76 -12.52 3.95
CA ILE A 50 -1.46 -13.48 5.02
C ILE A 50 -0.17 -13.10 5.73
N ILE A 51 0.86 -12.72 4.95
CA ILE A 51 2.11 -12.18 5.46
C ILE A 51 2.13 -10.69 5.17
N PRO A 52 2.19 -9.82 6.20
CA PRO A 52 2.17 -8.38 5.98
C PRO A 52 3.34 -7.87 5.14
N PHE A 53 3.09 -6.83 4.37
CA PHE A 53 4.09 -6.17 3.52
C PHE A 53 5.33 -5.73 4.31
N ALA A 54 5.12 -5.20 5.53
CA ALA A 54 6.21 -4.70 6.37
C ALA A 54 7.24 -5.77 6.74
N VAL A 55 6.86 -7.04 6.72
CA VAL A 55 7.74 -8.18 7.05
C VAL A 55 8.03 -9.06 5.83
N GLY A 56 7.91 -8.54 4.63
CA GLY A 56 8.27 -9.22 3.40
C GLY A 56 7.13 -9.91 2.66
N GLY A 57 5.89 -9.68 3.09
CA GLY A 57 4.70 -10.22 2.44
C GLY A 57 4.17 -9.35 1.31
N ALA A 58 2.87 -9.38 1.10
CA ALA A 58 2.18 -8.61 0.07
C ALA A 58 1.42 -7.43 0.67
N VAL A 59 1.08 -6.46 -0.18
CA VAL A 59 0.24 -5.33 0.24
C VAL A 59 -1.20 -5.76 0.48
N ASP A 60 -1.88 -5.07 1.37
CA ASP A 60 -3.33 -5.17 1.49
C ASP A 60 -4.00 -4.45 0.32
N MET A 61 -5.13 -4.99 -0.12
CA MET A 61 -5.88 -4.46 -1.26
C MET A 61 -7.18 -3.82 -0.80
N TYR A 62 -7.37 -2.57 -1.19
CA TYR A 62 -8.59 -1.80 -0.95
C TYR A 62 -9.34 -1.61 -2.25
N TYR A 63 -10.66 -1.76 -2.22
CA TYR A 63 -11.49 -1.81 -3.43
C TYR A 63 -12.46 -0.65 -3.48
N PHE A 64 -12.59 -0.08 -4.68
CA PHE A 64 -13.47 1.07 -4.95
C PHE A 64 -14.39 0.72 -6.14
N PRO A 65 -15.54 0.07 -5.88
CA PRO A 65 -16.40 -0.43 -6.95
C PRO A 65 -17.39 0.59 -7.50
N ASN A 66 -17.38 1.84 -6.98
CA ASN A 66 -18.42 2.83 -7.29
C ASN A 66 -17.90 4.06 -8.03
N HIS A 67 -16.61 4.12 -8.37
CA HIS A 67 -16.03 5.29 -9.04
C HIS A 67 -16.24 5.26 -10.54
N ILE A 68 -15.90 4.14 -11.15
CA ILE A 68 -16.03 3.90 -12.59
C ILE A 68 -16.82 2.62 -12.81
N LYS A 69 -17.23 2.38 -14.05
CA LYS A 69 -17.74 1.05 -14.41
C LYS A 69 -16.58 0.05 -14.29
N GLY A 70 -16.68 -0.84 -13.31
CA GLY A 70 -15.60 -1.74 -12.92
C GLY A 70 -15.14 -1.48 -11.50
N THR A 71 -13.88 -1.72 -11.23
CA THR A 71 -13.33 -1.65 -9.87
C THR A 71 -12.00 -0.92 -9.83
N GLY A 72 -11.86 0.02 -8.88
CA GLY A 72 -10.59 0.62 -8.50
C GLY A 72 -9.92 -0.17 -7.38
N PHE A 73 -8.61 -0.16 -7.37
CA PHE A 73 -7.77 -0.77 -6.33
C PHE A 73 -6.81 0.27 -5.81
N ALA A 74 -6.53 0.24 -4.50
CA ALA A 74 -5.53 1.13 -3.91
C ALA A 74 -4.74 0.44 -2.82
N THR A 75 -3.54 0.97 -2.56
CA THR A 75 -2.75 0.65 -1.37
C THR A 75 -2.94 1.74 -0.33
N MET A 76 -2.71 1.43 0.95
CA MET A 76 -2.72 2.41 2.04
C MET A 76 -1.54 2.27 2.99
N GLU A 77 -0.60 1.39 2.71
CA GLU A 77 0.50 1.09 3.62
C GLU A 77 1.88 1.42 3.07
N LEU A 78 1.96 2.05 1.89
CA LEU A 78 3.24 2.45 1.31
C LEU A 78 3.74 3.77 1.88
N LEU A 79 2.84 4.65 2.30
CA LEU A 79 3.19 5.87 3.03
C LEU A 79 3.07 5.64 4.54
N GLU A 80 4.08 6.10 5.27
CA GLU A 80 4.03 6.12 6.73
C GLU A 80 3.12 7.25 7.24
N PRO A 81 2.65 7.20 8.51
CA PRO A 81 1.77 8.25 9.06
C PRO A 81 2.32 9.67 9.02
N ASP A 82 3.62 9.85 8.95
CA ASP A 82 4.26 11.16 8.82
C ASP A 82 4.45 11.61 7.35
N GLY A 83 3.92 10.85 6.39
CA GLY A 83 4.04 11.14 4.96
C GLY A 83 5.34 10.70 4.34
N THR A 84 6.24 10.09 5.10
CA THR A 84 7.45 9.47 4.54
C THR A 84 7.14 8.09 3.98
N GLY A 85 8.04 7.51 3.24
CA GLY A 85 7.87 6.15 2.81
C GLY A 85 8.02 6.02 1.34
N PRO A 86 8.06 4.91 0.69
CA PRO A 86 9.15 4.27 -0.05
C PRO A 86 10.03 5.30 -0.75
N LEU A 87 10.80 5.98 -0.02
CA LEU A 87 11.42 7.25 -0.40
C LEU A 87 12.81 7.36 0.13
N PRO A 88 13.58 8.34 -0.36
CA PRO A 88 13.20 9.38 -1.32
C PRO A 88 13.16 8.87 -2.75
N ASN A 89 12.21 9.37 -3.55
CA ASN A 89 12.19 9.16 -4.98
C ASN A 89 11.86 10.47 -5.70
N ARG A 90 12.01 10.51 -7.03
CA ARG A 90 11.81 11.72 -7.81
C ARG A 90 10.34 12.18 -7.87
N LEU A 91 9.42 11.27 -7.63
CA LEU A 91 8.00 11.55 -7.71
C LEU A 91 7.41 11.97 -6.37
N GLY A 92 8.18 11.81 -5.30
CA GLY A 92 7.70 12.04 -3.94
C GLY A 92 7.05 10.80 -3.34
N THR A 93 6.37 10.97 -2.22
CA THR A 93 5.64 9.88 -1.55
C THR A 93 4.31 9.60 -2.25
N TYR A 94 3.89 8.34 -2.30
CA TYR A 94 2.67 7.95 -2.99
C TYR A 94 2.09 6.65 -2.48
N GLU A 95 0.78 6.51 -2.64
CA GLU A 95 0.10 5.23 -2.68
C GLU A 95 -0.16 4.86 -4.14
N LEU A 96 -0.43 3.60 -4.41
CA LEU A 96 -0.66 3.10 -5.76
C LEU A 96 -2.15 2.88 -5.99
N VAL A 97 -2.60 3.19 -7.20
CA VAL A 97 -3.99 3.01 -7.65
C VAL A 97 -3.99 2.33 -9.00
N ALA A 98 -4.92 1.41 -9.21
CA ALA A 98 -5.15 0.76 -10.50
C ALA A 98 -6.63 0.53 -10.72
N PHE A 99 -7.03 0.26 -11.96
CA PHE A 99 -8.43 0.06 -12.33
C PHE A 99 -8.58 -1.13 -13.26
N THR A 100 -9.71 -1.82 -13.12
CA THR A 100 -10.16 -2.81 -14.09
C THR A 100 -11.60 -2.49 -14.52
N LYS A 101 -11.98 -2.90 -15.73
CA LYS A 101 -13.36 -2.80 -16.20
C LYS A 101 -14.27 -3.86 -15.57
N LEU A 102 -13.70 -4.83 -14.90
CA LEU A 102 -14.45 -5.91 -14.28
C LEU A 102 -15.10 -5.45 -12.99
N ASP A 103 -16.32 -5.90 -12.76
CA ASP A 103 -17.04 -5.65 -11.52
C ASP A 103 -16.41 -6.45 -10.38
N TYR A 104 -16.46 -5.87 -9.17
CA TYR A 104 -15.99 -6.54 -7.96
C TYR A 104 -16.70 -7.89 -7.79
N ASN A 105 -15.91 -8.93 -7.57
CA ASN A 105 -16.42 -10.28 -7.38
C ASN A 105 -15.59 -11.00 -6.31
N ASN A 106 -16.21 -11.24 -5.16
CA ASN A 106 -15.61 -11.91 -4.01
C ASN A 106 -16.01 -13.38 -3.94
N SER A 107 -16.02 -14.09 -5.07
CA SER A 107 -16.32 -15.51 -5.08
C SER A 107 -15.09 -16.31 -4.65
N GLU A 108 -15.21 -17.07 -3.56
CA GLU A 108 -14.16 -17.96 -3.06
C GLU A 108 -14.14 -19.31 -3.80
N GLU A 109 -15.24 -19.69 -4.44
CA GLU A 109 -15.42 -21.03 -5.02
C GLU A 109 -14.81 -21.21 -6.40
N SER A 110 -14.49 -20.12 -7.08
CA SER A 110 -13.88 -20.21 -8.42
C SER A 110 -12.95 -19.05 -8.69
N GLN A 111 -11.95 -19.31 -9.51
CA GLN A 111 -11.06 -18.25 -9.99
C GLN A 111 -11.77 -17.49 -11.11
N THR A 112 -12.44 -16.43 -10.73
CA THR A 112 -13.11 -15.54 -11.68
C THR A 112 -12.07 -14.68 -12.41
N PRO A 113 -12.42 -14.12 -13.58
CA PRO A 113 -11.54 -13.12 -14.22
C PRO A 113 -11.15 -11.98 -13.29
N PHE A 114 -12.06 -11.54 -12.42
CA PHE A 114 -11.76 -10.52 -11.40
C PHE A 114 -10.66 -10.98 -10.45
N ASN A 115 -10.73 -12.20 -9.92
CA ASN A 115 -9.71 -12.72 -9.00
C ASN A 115 -8.33 -12.80 -9.66
N LEU A 116 -8.26 -13.16 -10.93
CA LEU A 116 -6.99 -13.22 -11.67
C LEU A 116 -6.36 -11.82 -11.81
N ILE A 117 -7.17 -10.83 -12.18
CA ILE A 117 -6.71 -9.44 -12.28
C ILE A 117 -6.30 -8.91 -10.92
N GLU A 118 -7.08 -9.17 -9.88
CA GLU A 118 -6.78 -8.76 -8.51
C GLU A 118 -5.41 -9.27 -8.08
N ARG A 119 -5.11 -10.54 -8.32
CA ARG A 119 -3.80 -11.13 -7.99
C ARG A 119 -2.66 -10.46 -8.74
N GLU A 120 -2.85 -10.19 -10.02
CA GLU A 120 -1.83 -9.51 -10.83
C GLU A 120 -1.59 -8.10 -10.34
N ILE A 121 -2.64 -7.35 -10.05
CA ILE A 121 -2.53 -5.99 -9.52
C ILE A 121 -1.85 -6.01 -8.15
N CYS A 122 -2.22 -6.93 -7.27
CA CYS A 122 -1.58 -7.09 -5.97
C CYS A 122 -0.08 -7.38 -6.12
N GLY A 123 0.29 -8.25 -7.04
CA GLY A 123 1.69 -8.57 -7.34
C GLY A 123 2.47 -7.35 -7.85
N ILE A 124 1.86 -6.57 -8.73
CA ILE A 124 2.47 -5.33 -9.26
C ILE A 124 2.64 -4.32 -8.13
N PHE A 125 1.62 -4.07 -7.34
CA PHE A 125 1.69 -3.14 -6.21
C PHE A 125 2.76 -3.53 -5.22
N THR A 126 2.83 -4.81 -4.86
CA THR A 126 3.83 -5.34 -3.95
C THR A 126 5.24 -5.16 -4.49
N THR A 127 5.45 -5.49 -5.76
CA THR A 127 6.75 -5.34 -6.43
C THR A 127 7.19 -3.89 -6.48
N ILE A 128 6.31 -2.98 -6.88
CA ILE A 128 6.60 -1.55 -6.93
C ILE A 128 6.90 -1.02 -5.51
N GLY A 129 6.12 -1.45 -4.53
CA GLY A 129 6.32 -1.05 -3.13
C GLY A 129 7.70 -1.45 -2.61
N PHE A 130 8.12 -2.68 -2.82
CA PHE A 130 9.46 -3.12 -2.44
C PHE A 130 10.56 -2.41 -3.22
N PHE A 131 10.39 -2.27 -4.53
CA PHE A 131 11.35 -1.55 -5.36
C PHE A 131 11.55 -0.11 -4.89
N SER A 132 10.46 0.59 -4.63
CA SER A 132 10.51 1.98 -4.15
C SER A 132 11.14 2.09 -2.77
N LYS A 133 10.89 1.12 -1.88
CA LYS A 133 11.47 1.06 -0.55
C LYS A 133 12.99 0.83 -0.59
N GLU A 134 13.48 0.09 -1.56
CA GLU A 134 14.90 -0.24 -1.71
C GLU A 134 15.68 0.75 -2.58
N ALA A 135 14.98 1.55 -3.38
CA ALA A 135 15.58 2.47 -4.35
C ALA A 135 16.04 3.79 -3.72
N VAL A 136 16.81 3.70 -2.64
CA VAL A 136 17.30 4.88 -1.91
C VAL A 136 18.78 5.07 -2.15
#